data_2b04925350209074e1d9f7b0e9ca74a9
#
_entry.id   2b04925350209074e1d9f7b0e9ca74a9
#
_cell.length_a   1.000
_cell.length_b   1.000
_cell.length_c   1.000
_cell.angle_alpha   90.00
_cell.angle_beta   90.00
_cell.angle_gamma   90.00
#
_symmetry.space_group_name_H-M   'P 1'
#
loop_
_entity.id
_entity.type
_entity.pdbx_description
1 polymer ?
#
loop_
_entity_poly.entity_id
_entity_poly.type
_entity_poly.pdbx_seq_one_letter_code
_entity_poly.pdbx_strand_id
1 'polypeptide(L)'
;KVYNNIGDNFPSEMIDLYSKVKFYECAVLNYLPLNKNILAFHGHQVDTINCEFWKVSRFLVRYVWRFLEGVGGMKAPTSPATNYDKGDKIDKVLEKLAKKENRMIICGHTHNDKLPKPSEGLYCNDGCCVFPSAITTIEITNGKISLVKWKIEVDDQNSLYIKKSITAGPEKIDDYLKYN
;
A
#
# COMPACT_ATOMS: atom_id res chain seq x y z
N LYS A 1 8.88 13.79 -3.27
CA LYS A 1 8.98 15.14 -2.61
C LYS A 1 8.66 15.12 -1.11
N VAL A 2 7.89 14.15 -0.63
CA VAL A 2 7.61 13.96 0.81
C VAL A 2 8.85 13.48 1.58
N TYR A 3 9.78 12.83 0.92
CA TYR A 3 10.91 12.14 1.53
C TYR A 3 12.19 12.96 1.67
N ASN A 4 12.24 14.16 1.09
CA ASN A 4 13.42 15.02 1.20
C ASN A 4 13.61 15.70 2.57
N ASN A 5 12.65 15.54 3.50
CA ASN A 5 12.71 16.14 4.84
C ASN A 5 12.75 15.10 5.97
N ILE A 6 13.09 13.85 5.68
CA ILE A 6 13.20 12.81 6.71
C ILE A 6 14.37 13.15 7.69
N GLY A 7 15.40 13.86 7.21
CA GLY A 7 16.59 14.20 8.00
C GLY A 7 16.36 15.12 9.19
N ASP A 8 15.34 15.98 9.16
CA ASP A 8 15.21 17.05 10.15
C ASP A 8 14.57 16.62 11.49
N ASN A 9 14.01 15.41 11.56
CA ASN A 9 13.25 14.94 12.73
C ASN A 9 13.62 13.54 13.24
N PHE A 10 14.69 12.94 12.74
CA PHE A 10 15.14 11.61 13.16
C PHE A 10 16.46 11.67 13.95
N PRO A 11 16.66 10.79 14.94
CA PRO A 11 17.95 10.63 15.62
C PRO A 11 19.05 10.33 14.59
N SER A 12 20.27 10.85 14.85
CA SER A 12 21.43 10.72 13.95
C SER A 12 21.72 9.26 13.52
N GLU A 13 21.48 8.31 14.42
CA GLU A 13 21.64 6.86 14.17
C GLU A 13 20.67 6.32 13.11
N MET A 14 19.45 6.89 13.02
CA MET A 14 18.48 6.53 11.99
C MET A 14 18.80 7.18 10.64
N ILE A 15 19.41 8.35 10.63
CA ILE A 15 19.84 9.04 9.40
C ILE A 15 20.81 8.17 8.61
N ASP A 16 21.75 7.53 9.30
CA ASP A 16 22.75 6.65 8.70
C ASP A 16 22.14 5.38 8.09
N LEU A 17 21.09 4.83 8.71
CA LEU A 17 20.34 3.69 8.20
C LEU A 17 19.56 4.07 6.92
N TYR A 18 18.89 5.24 6.95
CA TYR A 18 18.07 5.71 5.83
C TYR A 18 18.88 6.30 4.67
N SER A 19 20.10 6.78 4.90
CA SER A 19 20.97 7.32 3.85
C SER A 19 21.32 6.28 2.77
N LYS A 20 21.25 4.98 3.11
CA LYS A 20 21.47 3.85 2.20
C LYS A 20 20.21 3.39 1.47
N VAL A 21 19.03 3.89 1.86
CA VAL A 21 17.73 3.52 1.26
C VAL A 21 17.44 4.45 0.10
N LYS A 22 17.24 3.88 -1.09
CA LYS A 22 16.81 4.63 -2.26
C LYS A 22 15.29 4.69 -2.29
N PHE A 23 14.75 5.88 -2.44
CA PHE A 23 13.32 6.11 -2.55
C PHE A 23 12.93 6.34 -4.00
N TYR A 24 11.90 5.64 -4.45
CA TYR A 24 11.34 5.75 -5.79
C TYR A 24 9.83 5.99 -5.69
N GLU A 25 9.27 6.75 -6.62
CA GLU A 25 7.82 6.96 -6.71
C GLU A 25 7.09 5.76 -7.32
N CYS A 26 7.83 4.96 -8.10
CA CYS A 26 7.33 3.78 -8.79
C CYS A 26 8.46 2.79 -9.01
N ALA A 27 8.13 1.51 -8.97
CA ALA A 27 9.00 0.42 -9.39
C ALA A 27 8.35 -0.35 -10.55
N VAL A 28 9.14 -0.72 -11.53
CA VAL A 28 8.73 -1.60 -12.63
C VAL A 28 9.39 -2.95 -12.42
N LEU A 29 8.58 -3.96 -12.14
CA LEU A 29 9.02 -5.34 -11.98
C LEU A 29 8.93 -6.04 -13.34
N ASN A 30 10.06 -6.42 -13.89
CA ASN A 30 10.10 -7.14 -15.16
C ASN A 30 9.95 -8.64 -14.92
N TYR A 31 8.84 -9.22 -15.37
CA TYR A 31 8.59 -10.66 -15.33
C TYR A 31 9.19 -11.31 -16.57
N LEU A 32 10.42 -11.79 -16.40
CA LEU A 32 11.26 -12.30 -17.49
C LEU A 32 10.62 -13.44 -18.32
N PRO A 33 9.87 -14.41 -17.71
CA PRO A 33 9.31 -15.53 -18.47
C PRO A 33 8.39 -15.11 -19.61
N LEU A 34 7.70 -13.98 -19.49
CA LEU A 34 6.77 -13.46 -20.49
C LEU A 34 7.20 -12.10 -21.06
N ASN A 35 8.35 -11.56 -20.61
CA ASN A 35 8.81 -10.21 -20.94
C ASN A 35 7.74 -9.14 -20.73
N LYS A 36 6.98 -9.27 -19.65
CA LYS A 36 5.91 -8.35 -19.23
C LYS A 36 6.31 -7.60 -17.98
N ASN A 37 5.75 -6.41 -17.83
CA ASN A 37 6.05 -5.53 -16.71
C ASN A 37 4.85 -5.45 -15.75
N ILE A 38 5.15 -5.52 -14.45
CA ILE A 38 4.22 -5.23 -13.37
C ILE A 38 4.61 -3.87 -12.79
N LEU A 39 3.65 -2.99 -12.63
CA LEU A 39 3.87 -1.66 -12.07
C LEU A 39 3.55 -1.67 -10.58
N ALA A 40 4.51 -1.26 -9.75
CA ALA A 40 4.31 -1.12 -8.31
C ALA A 40 4.57 0.32 -7.86
N PHE A 41 3.60 0.94 -7.19
CA PHE A 41 3.70 2.29 -6.65
C PHE A 41 2.76 2.47 -5.47
N HIS A 42 2.92 3.54 -4.69
CA HIS A 42 2.15 3.67 -3.47
C HIS A 42 0.64 3.88 -3.70
N GLY A 43 0.24 4.60 -4.75
CA GLY A 43 -1.17 4.86 -5.06
C GLY A 43 -1.64 6.28 -4.69
N HIS A 44 -0.87 7.03 -3.89
CA HIS A 44 -1.20 8.43 -3.55
C HIS A 44 -1.22 9.37 -4.77
N GLN A 45 -0.58 8.97 -5.87
CA GLN A 45 -0.49 9.74 -7.10
C GLN A 45 -1.86 10.01 -7.74
N VAL A 46 -2.86 9.17 -7.47
CA VAL A 46 -4.24 9.36 -7.93
C VAL A 46 -5.13 10.07 -6.90
N ASP A 47 -4.62 10.32 -5.71
CA ASP A 47 -5.27 11.13 -4.69
C ASP A 47 -4.85 12.59 -4.82
N THR A 48 -5.63 13.38 -5.56
CA THR A 48 -5.32 14.78 -5.88
C THR A 48 -5.10 15.64 -4.63
N ILE A 49 -5.85 15.38 -3.55
CA ILE A 49 -5.72 16.13 -2.30
C ILE A 49 -4.36 15.86 -1.65
N ASN A 50 -3.94 14.60 -1.61
CA ASN A 50 -2.67 14.22 -0.99
C ASN A 50 -1.47 14.38 -1.93
N CYS A 51 -1.67 14.41 -3.23
CA CYS A 51 -0.62 14.57 -4.23
C CYS A 51 -0.37 16.05 -4.58
N GLU A 52 -1.40 16.79 -4.98
CA GLU A 52 -1.27 18.17 -5.47
C GLU A 52 -1.28 19.18 -4.31
N PHE A 53 -2.14 18.97 -3.31
CA PHE A 53 -2.34 19.87 -2.19
C PHE A 53 -1.66 19.38 -0.89
N TRP A 54 -0.62 18.55 -0.99
CA TRP A 54 0.02 17.96 0.17
C TRP A 54 0.54 18.97 1.21
N LYS A 55 1.01 20.15 0.78
CA LYS A 55 1.45 21.22 1.70
C LYS A 55 0.30 21.77 2.52
N VAL A 56 -0.86 21.98 1.88
CA VAL A 56 -2.08 22.45 2.53
C VAL A 56 -2.64 21.38 3.45
N SER A 57 -2.75 20.14 2.97
CA SER A 57 -3.16 19.00 3.79
C SER A 57 -2.27 18.82 5.03
N ARG A 58 -0.95 18.91 4.87
CA ARG A 58 0.01 18.83 5.97
C ARG A 58 -0.19 19.97 6.99
N PHE A 59 -0.40 21.19 6.53
CA PHE A 59 -0.68 22.33 7.42
C PHE A 59 -1.99 22.13 8.18
N LEU A 60 -3.06 21.77 7.49
CA LEU A 60 -4.37 21.51 8.10
C LEU A 60 -4.33 20.37 9.13
N VAL A 61 -3.69 19.26 8.80
CA VAL A 61 -3.55 18.12 9.74
C VAL A 61 -2.70 18.49 10.94
N ARG A 62 -1.61 19.24 10.74
CA ARG A 62 -0.66 19.57 11.82
C ARG A 62 -1.20 20.61 12.79
N TYR A 63 -1.93 21.62 12.33
CA TYR A 63 -2.30 22.78 13.14
C TYR A 63 -3.80 22.86 13.44
N VAL A 64 -4.65 22.55 12.45
CA VAL A 64 -6.10 22.66 12.60
C VAL A 64 -6.68 21.37 13.16
N TRP A 65 -6.28 20.23 12.59
CA TRP A 65 -6.86 18.96 12.95
C TRP A 65 -6.49 18.50 14.36
N ARG A 66 -5.25 18.70 14.73
CA ARG A 66 -4.75 18.41 16.07
C ARG A 66 -5.49 19.18 17.18
N PHE A 67 -5.89 20.41 16.86
CA PHE A 67 -6.71 21.24 17.75
C PHE A 67 -8.14 20.69 17.83
N LEU A 68 -8.74 20.32 16.71
CA LEU A 68 -10.10 19.77 16.65
C LEU A 68 -10.23 18.37 17.28
N GLU A 69 -9.22 17.52 17.16
CA GLU A 69 -9.16 16.24 17.88
C GLU A 69 -9.09 16.43 19.38
N GLY A 70 -8.33 17.42 19.86
CA GLY A 70 -8.21 17.71 21.29
C GLY A 70 -9.47 18.29 21.93
N VAL A 71 -10.30 19.00 21.16
CA VAL A 71 -11.49 19.68 21.65
C VAL A 71 -12.79 18.94 21.36
N GLY A 72 -12.85 18.15 20.28
CA GLY A 72 -14.11 17.57 19.78
C GLY A 72 -14.14 16.08 19.50
N GLY A 73 -13.04 15.34 19.68
CA GLY A 73 -12.98 13.89 19.40
C GLY A 73 -13.22 13.53 17.93
N MET A 74 -13.11 14.51 17.01
CA MET A 74 -13.34 14.30 15.58
C MET A 74 -12.16 13.59 14.92
N LYS A 75 -12.40 12.45 14.27
CA LYS A 75 -11.38 11.73 13.49
C LYS A 75 -11.11 12.44 12.17
N ALA A 76 -9.84 12.45 11.73
CA ALA A 76 -9.43 13.09 10.48
C ALA A 76 -10.12 12.48 9.25
N PRO A 77 -10.96 13.24 8.50
CA PRO A 77 -11.71 12.71 7.35
C PRO A 77 -10.89 12.60 6.08
N THR A 78 -9.61 12.99 6.12
CA THR A 78 -8.79 13.11 4.91
C THR A 78 -8.01 11.85 4.54
N SER A 79 -7.86 10.91 5.47
CA SER A 79 -7.11 9.67 5.20
C SER A 79 -7.99 8.66 4.45
N PRO A 80 -7.55 8.12 3.28
CA PRO A 80 -8.25 7.02 2.61
C PRO A 80 -8.39 5.78 3.50
N ALA A 81 -7.45 5.57 4.42
CA ALA A 81 -7.45 4.46 5.38
C ALA A 81 -8.61 4.52 6.40
N THR A 82 -9.16 5.70 6.66
CA THR A 82 -10.28 5.92 7.59
C THR A 82 -11.59 6.27 6.90
N ASN A 83 -11.54 6.57 5.59
CA ASN A 83 -12.69 6.93 4.78
C ASN A 83 -12.85 5.91 3.65
N TYR A 84 -13.67 4.89 3.88
CA TYR A 84 -13.93 3.80 2.93
C TYR A 84 -14.43 4.30 1.57
N ASP A 85 -15.33 5.28 1.54
CA ASP A 85 -15.86 5.84 0.28
C ASP A 85 -14.77 6.50 -0.56
N LYS A 86 -13.80 7.12 0.08
CA LYS A 86 -12.66 7.73 -0.60
C LYS A 86 -11.68 6.67 -1.09
N GLY A 87 -11.39 5.65 -0.27
CA GLY A 87 -10.58 4.50 -0.64
C GLY A 87 -11.13 3.78 -1.86
N ASP A 88 -12.42 3.48 -1.85
CA ASP A 88 -13.12 2.81 -2.96
C ASP A 88 -13.07 3.62 -4.27
N LYS A 89 -13.16 4.96 -4.20
CA LYS A 89 -13.03 5.80 -5.39
C LYS A 89 -11.63 5.74 -5.99
N ILE A 90 -10.61 5.75 -5.15
CA ILE A 90 -9.21 5.62 -5.57
C ILE A 90 -8.98 4.24 -6.20
N ASP A 91 -9.42 3.17 -5.55
CA ASP A 91 -9.31 1.81 -6.04
C ASP A 91 -9.98 1.65 -7.41
N LYS A 92 -11.18 2.19 -7.60
CA LYS A 92 -11.87 2.20 -8.91
C LYS A 92 -11.11 2.95 -10.00
N VAL A 93 -10.40 4.03 -9.67
CA VAL A 93 -9.54 4.74 -10.63
C VAL A 93 -8.35 3.87 -11.02
N LEU A 94 -7.72 3.21 -10.04
CA LEU A 94 -6.58 2.31 -10.27
C LEU A 94 -6.98 1.06 -11.06
N GLU A 95 -8.16 0.48 -10.79
CA GLU A 95 -8.73 -0.61 -11.59
C GLU A 95 -8.94 -0.21 -13.06
N LYS A 96 -9.53 0.97 -13.29
CA LYS A 96 -9.71 1.50 -14.65
C LYS A 96 -8.38 1.74 -15.34
N LEU A 97 -7.38 2.23 -14.62
CA LEU A 97 -6.04 2.43 -15.15
C LEU A 97 -5.40 1.10 -15.53
N ALA A 98 -5.42 0.10 -14.65
CA ALA A 98 -4.88 -1.23 -14.89
C ALA A 98 -5.51 -1.86 -16.14
N LYS A 99 -6.84 -1.74 -16.27
CA LYS A 99 -7.59 -2.22 -17.44
C LYS A 99 -7.24 -1.44 -18.72
N LYS A 100 -7.16 -0.11 -18.65
CA LYS A 100 -6.85 0.74 -19.80
C LYS A 100 -5.45 0.49 -20.34
N GLU A 101 -4.48 0.40 -19.45
CA GLU A 101 -3.07 0.17 -19.81
C GLU A 101 -2.77 -1.31 -20.07
N ASN A 102 -3.76 -2.19 -19.86
CA ASN A 102 -3.60 -3.64 -19.94
C ASN A 102 -2.37 -4.12 -19.16
N ARG A 103 -2.21 -3.67 -17.94
CA ARG A 103 -1.01 -3.85 -17.14
C ARG A 103 -1.38 -4.20 -15.70
N MET A 104 -0.69 -5.18 -15.15
CA MET A 104 -0.81 -5.49 -13.73
C MET A 104 -0.23 -4.37 -12.88
N ILE A 105 -1.02 -3.89 -11.91
CA ILE A 105 -0.69 -2.81 -10.99
C ILE A 105 -0.77 -3.33 -9.56
N ILE A 106 0.27 -3.07 -8.77
CA ILE A 106 0.30 -3.34 -7.33
C ILE A 106 0.42 -2.00 -6.61
N CYS A 107 -0.53 -1.67 -5.74
CA CYS A 107 -0.55 -0.44 -4.95
C CYS A 107 -0.85 -0.73 -3.47
N GLY A 108 -0.70 0.31 -2.65
CA GLY A 108 -1.20 0.39 -1.28
C GLY A 108 -2.12 1.62 -1.11
N HIS A 109 -1.84 2.47 -0.14
CA HIS A 109 -2.45 3.76 0.15
C HIS A 109 -3.88 3.73 0.70
N THR A 110 -4.78 2.96 0.10
CA THR A 110 -6.18 2.87 0.55
C THR A 110 -6.37 1.91 1.71
N HIS A 111 -5.36 1.09 2.00
CA HIS A 111 -5.38 0.04 3.01
C HIS A 111 -6.46 -1.03 2.78
N ASN A 112 -6.94 -1.14 1.55
CA ASN A 112 -7.94 -2.09 1.09
C ASN A 112 -7.24 -3.28 0.46
N ASP A 113 -6.90 -4.29 1.24
CA ASP A 113 -6.18 -5.46 0.73
C ASP A 113 -6.99 -6.20 -0.35
N LYS A 114 -6.38 -6.38 -1.53
CA LYS A 114 -7.05 -6.95 -2.70
C LYS A 114 -6.09 -7.72 -3.60
N LEU A 115 -6.45 -8.96 -3.88
CA LEU A 115 -5.87 -9.76 -4.95
C LEU A 115 -7.02 -10.41 -5.73
N PRO A 116 -7.45 -9.83 -6.87
CA PRO A 116 -8.50 -10.42 -7.69
C PRO A 116 -8.01 -11.71 -8.33
N LYS A 117 -8.91 -12.59 -8.75
CA LYS A 117 -8.53 -13.71 -9.60
C LYS A 117 -8.06 -13.20 -10.98
N PRO A 118 -7.21 -13.95 -11.70
CA PRO A 118 -6.67 -13.53 -13.00
C PRO A 118 -7.75 -13.11 -14.02
N SER A 119 -8.93 -13.73 -13.97
CA SER A 119 -10.08 -13.41 -14.85
C SER A 119 -10.86 -12.16 -14.41
N GLU A 120 -10.65 -11.65 -13.21
CA GLU A 120 -11.45 -10.58 -12.62
C GLU A 120 -10.78 -9.20 -12.75
N GLY A 121 -9.45 -9.15 -12.81
CA GLY A 121 -8.75 -7.89 -12.95
C GLY A 121 -7.24 -7.97 -12.73
N LEU A 122 -6.58 -6.82 -12.96
CA LEU A 122 -5.13 -6.65 -12.91
C LEU A 122 -4.66 -5.68 -11.81
N TYR A 123 -5.60 -5.14 -11.02
CA TYR A 123 -5.29 -4.25 -9.91
C TYR A 123 -5.23 -5.01 -8.60
N CYS A 124 -4.09 -4.95 -7.94
CA CYS A 124 -3.83 -5.54 -6.63
C CYS A 124 -3.52 -4.44 -5.62
N ASN A 125 -3.95 -4.64 -4.37
CA ASN A 125 -3.62 -3.76 -3.26
C ASN A 125 -3.00 -4.58 -2.13
N ASP A 126 -1.84 -4.16 -1.64
CA ASP A 126 -1.09 -4.86 -0.59
C ASP A 126 -1.68 -4.65 0.83
N GLY A 127 -2.68 -3.76 0.94
CA GLY A 127 -3.38 -3.50 2.18
C GLY A 127 -2.63 -2.55 3.11
N CYS A 128 -2.36 -2.97 4.33
CA CYS A 128 -1.85 -2.10 5.39
C CYS A 128 -0.70 -2.73 6.16
N CYS A 129 0.40 -1.97 6.32
CA CYS A 129 1.55 -2.37 7.14
C CYS A 129 1.69 -1.55 8.44
N VAL A 130 0.71 -0.70 8.77
CA VAL A 130 0.77 0.20 9.94
C VAL A 130 -0.20 -0.20 11.07
N PHE A 131 -0.99 -1.24 10.91
CA PHE A 131 -1.81 -1.75 12.00
C PHE A 131 -0.96 -2.54 13.01
N PRO A 132 -1.09 -2.26 14.31
CA PRO A 132 -0.24 -2.88 15.32
C PRO A 132 -0.46 -4.38 15.49
N SER A 133 -1.64 -4.88 15.14
CA SER A 133 -2.02 -6.29 15.35
C SER A 133 -1.74 -7.19 14.14
N ALA A 134 -1.67 -6.64 12.94
CA ALA A 134 -1.45 -7.41 11.72
C ALA A 134 -0.99 -6.51 10.58
N ILE A 135 -0.18 -7.03 9.68
CA ILE A 135 0.17 -6.41 8.42
C ILE A 135 -0.28 -7.30 7.27
N THR A 136 -0.66 -6.67 6.16
CA THR A 136 -0.95 -7.36 4.90
C THR A 136 0.09 -6.99 3.85
N THR A 137 0.36 -7.90 2.93
CA THR A 137 1.36 -7.71 1.87
C THR A 137 1.07 -8.60 0.67
N ILE A 138 1.51 -8.17 -0.49
CA ILE A 138 1.59 -9.01 -1.69
C ILE A 138 2.94 -9.70 -1.71
N GLU A 139 2.94 -11.02 -1.78
CA GLU A 139 4.15 -11.82 -1.93
C GLU A 139 4.20 -12.51 -3.29
N ILE A 140 5.36 -12.41 -3.94
CA ILE A 140 5.64 -13.07 -5.21
C ILE A 140 6.78 -14.07 -4.98
N THR A 141 6.49 -15.36 -5.16
CA THR A 141 7.45 -16.43 -4.94
C THR A 141 7.27 -17.54 -5.98
N ASN A 142 8.33 -17.91 -6.67
CA ASN A 142 8.33 -18.99 -7.66
C ASN A 142 7.23 -18.82 -8.73
N GLY A 143 7.04 -17.61 -9.26
CA GLY A 143 6.05 -17.31 -10.29
C GLY A 143 4.60 -17.33 -9.82
N LYS A 144 4.37 -17.36 -8.50
CA LYS A 144 3.05 -17.26 -7.88
C LYS A 144 2.94 -15.98 -7.08
N ILE A 145 1.73 -15.40 -7.05
CA ILE A 145 1.38 -14.23 -6.29
C ILE A 145 0.34 -14.58 -5.23
N SER A 146 0.50 -14.06 -4.04
CA SER A 146 -0.41 -14.27 -2.91
C SER A 146 -0.61 -12.99 -2.13
N LEU A 147 -1.80 -12.77 -1.62
CA LEU A 147 -2.07 -11.80 -0.57
C LEU A 147 -1.90 -12.50 0.77
N VAL A 148 -1.04 -11.96 1.61
CA VAL A 148 -0.61 -12.60 2.85
C VAL A 148 -0.87 -11.67 4.01
N LYS A 149 -1.34 -12.25 5.11
CA LYS A 149 -1.52 -11.56 6.39
C LYS A 149 -0.54 -12.13 7.42
N TRP A 150 0.25 -11.25 8.00
CA TRP A 150 1.13 -11.54 9.12
C TRP A 150 0.55 -10.97 10.40
N LYS A 151 0.45 -11.81 11.44
CA LYS A 151 -0.21 -11.46 12.69
C LYS A 151 0.61 -11.99 13.87
N ILE A 152 0.63 -11.23 14.96
CA ILE A 152 1.15 -11.72 16.23
C ILE A 152 0.02 -12.46 16.93
N GLU A 153 0.24 -13.73 17.28
CA GLU A 153 -0.67 -14.58 18.05
C GLU A 153 0.01 -15.12 19.31
N VAL A 154 -0.78 -15.62 20.22
CA VAL A 154 -0.34 -16.25 21.47
C VAL A 154 -0.63 -17.73 21.36
N ASP A 155 0.35 -18.58 21.68
CA ASP A 155 0.18 -20.02 21.73
C ASP A 155 -0.43 -20.49 23.08
N ASP A 156 -0.68 -21.80 23.21
CA ASP A 156 -1.26 -22.40 24.39
C ASP A 156 -0.35 -22.30 25.63
N GLN A 157 0.93 -21.92 25.43
CA GLN A 157 1.93 -21.71 26.49
C GLN A 157 2.11 -20.24 26.84
N ASN A 158 1.22 -19.34 26.36
CA ASN A 158 1.31 -17.90 26.49
C ASN A 158 2.56 -17.28 25.85
N SER A 159 3.15 -17.94 24.86
CA SER A 159 4.28 -17.41 24.10
C SER A 159 3.80 -16.71 22.83
N LEU A 160 4.41 -15.55 22.53
CA LEU A 160 4.11 -14.79 21.30
C LEU A 160 4.80 -15.43 20.10
N TYR A 161 4.06 -15.61 19.01
CA TYR A 161 4.62 -16.04 17.74
C TYR A 161 4.03 -15.26 16.57
N ILE A 162 4.73 -15.27 15.43
CA ILE A 162 4.27 -14.63 14.20
C ILE A 162 3.60 -15.69 13.32
N LYS A 163 2.32 -15.48 13.06
CA LYS A 163 1.53 -16.31 12.16
C LYS A 163 1.43 -15.70 10.78
N LYS A 164 1.75 -16.48 9.77
CA LYS A 164 1.53 -16.18 8.36
C LYS A 164 0.28 -16.88 7.87
N SER A 165 -0.62 -16.16 7.23
CA SER A 165 -1.84 -16.69 6.60
C SER A 165 -1.98 -16.16 5.18
N ILE A 166 -2.30 -17.03 4.24
CA ILE A 166 -2.65 -16.62 2.87
C ILE A 166 -4.14 -16.29 2.86
N THR A 167 -4.49 -15.06 2.50
CA THR A 167 -5.88 -14.57 2.45
C THR A 167 -6.47 -14.64 1.05
N ALA A 168 -5.61 -14.54 0.01
CA ALA A 168 -5.99 -14.79 -1.38
C ALA A 168 -4.81 -15.36 -2.18
N GLY A 169 -5.08 -16.18 -3.18
CA GLY A 169 -4.06 -16.92 -3.92
C GLY A 169 -3.67 -18.23 -3.22
N PRO A 170 -2.51 -18.85 -3.54
CA PRO A 170 -1.53 -18.44 -4.55
C PRO A 170 -2.02 -18.62 -5.99
N GLU A 171 -1.97 -17.56 -6.78
CA GLU A 171 -2.28 -17.57 -8.20
C GLU A 171 -1.00 -17.53 -9.04
N LYS A 172 -1.00 -18.09 -10.25
CA LYS A 172 0.15 -17.98 -11.16
C LYS A 172 0.19 -16.59 -11.77
N ILE A 173 1.35 -15.93 -11.73
CA ILE A 173 1.54 -14.63 -12.40
C ILE A 173 1.29 -14.74 -13.91
N ASP A 174 1.66 -15.84 -14.51
CA ASP A 174 1.38 -16.14 -15.91
C ASP A 174 -0.09 -15.97 -16.29
N ASP A 175 -1.01 -16.36 -15.39
CA ASP A 175 -2.44 -16.32 -15.66
C ASP A 175 -2.99 -14.88 -15.67
N TYR A 176 -2.31 -13.93 -14.99
CA TYR A 176 -2.59 -12.49 -15.12
C TYR A 176 -2.00 -11.87 -16.38
N LEU A 177 -0.86 -12.36 -16.84
CA LEU A 177 -0.06 -11.70 -17.87
C LEU A 177 -0.21 -12.30 -19.27
N LYS A 178 -0.68 -13.54 -19.41
CA LYS A 178 -0.82 -14.21 -20.72
C LYS A 178 -1.94 -13.64 -21.60
N TYR A 179 -3.01 -13.16 -20.98
CA TYR A 179 -4.20 -12.69 -21.68
C TYR A 179 -4.22 -11.16 -21.86
N ASN A 180 -3.10 -10.51 -21.61
CA ASN A 180 -2.94 -9.07 -21.61
C ASN A 180 -1.89 -8.62 -22.61
#